data_ae1704508b215f06e34e061b190fd109
#
_entry.id   ae1704508b215f06e34e061b190fd109
#
_cell.length_a   1.000
_cell.length_b   1.000
_cell.length_c   1.000
_cell.angle_alpha   90.00
_cell.angle_beta   90.00
_cell.angle_gamma   90.00
#
_symmetry.space_group_name_H-M   'P 1'
#
loop_
_entity.id
_entity.type
_entity.pdbx_description
1 polymer ?
#
loop_
_entity_poly.entity_id
_entity_poly.type
_entity_poly.pdbx_seq_one_letter_code
_entity_poly.pdbx_strand_id
1 'polypeptide(L)'
;DGLLNLHGWQWLFLLEGFPSVLLGIMVWFWLDDSPSKAKWLTAEEKKCLQEMMDNDRLTLVQPEGAISHHAMQQRSLWREVFTPIVLMYTLAYFCLTNTLSAISIWTPQILKSFNESSSNITIGLLAAIPQICTILGMIYWSRHSDKYQERKHHTALPFLFAATGWLLASATDHSLIQLFGIVMASTGSFSAMA
;
A
#
# COMPACT_ATOMS: atom_id res chain seq x y z
N ASP A 1 32.67 1.14 -17.26
CA ASP A 1 32.95 2.26 -16.33
C ASP A 1 31.73 3.17 -16.37
N GLY A 2 30.99 3.22 -15.26
CA GLY A 2 29.78 4.02 -15.17
C GLY A 2 30.09 5.51 -14.97
N LEU A 3 29.13 6.37 -15.25
CA LEU A 3 29.20 7.81 -15.00
C LEU A 3 29.63 8.04 -13.53
N LEU A 4 30.64 8.89 -13.28
CA LEU A 4 31.22 9.13 -11.95
C LEU A 4 31.87 7.91 -11.27
N ASN A 5 32.35 6.92 -12.02
CA ASN A 5 32.90 5.65 -11.50
C ASN A 5 31.95 4.84 -10.59
N LEU A 6 30.63 5.10 -10.68
CA LEU A 6 29.63 4.36 -9.94
C LEU A 6 29.10 3.19 -10.78
N HIS A 7 28.86 2.06 -10.13
CA HIS A 7 28.23 0.89 -10.73
C HIS A 7 26.71 1.14 -10.91
N GLY A 8 26.08 0.45 -11.86
CA GLY A 8 24.65 0.64 -12.16
C GLY A 8 23.71 0.48 -10.94
N TRP A 9 24.01 -0.45 -10.04
CA TRP A 9 23.23 -0.64 -8.81
C TRP A 9 23.36 0.55 -7.84
N GLN A 10 24.50 1.24 -7.80
CA GLN A 10 24.67 2.43 -6.97
C GLN A 10 23.82 3.60 -7.49
N TRP A 11 23.73 3.74 -8.82
CA TRP A 11 22.85 4.70 -9.45
C TRP A 11 21.38 4.43 -9.15
N LEU A 12 20.97 3.15 -9.13
CA LEU A 12 19.60 2.79 -8.76
C LEU A 12 19.25 3.33 -7.36
N PHE A 13 20.08 3.02 -6.36
CA PHE A 13 19.83 3.48 -4.99
C PHE A 13 19.87 5.00 -4.85
N LEU A 14 20.79 5.66 -5.56
CA LEU A 14 20.84 7.12 -5.55
C LEU A 14 19.59 7.76 -6.16
N LEU A 15 19.14 7.26 -7.30
CA LEU A 15 17.96 7.79 -7.98
C LEU A 15 16.66 7.52 -7.21
N GLU A 16 16.55 6.39 -6.54
CA GLU A 16 15.38 6.06 -5.73
C GLU A 16 15.41 6.75 -4.35
N GLY A 17 16.59 6.83 -3.72
CA GLY A 17 16.74 7.42 -2.39
C GLY A 17 16.71 8.94 -2.40
N PHE A 18 17.25 9.59 -3.42
CA PHE A 18 17.36 11.04 -3.48
C PHE A 18 15.99 11.77 -3.41
N PRO A 19 14.96 11.38 -4.18
CA PRO A 19 13.63 11.97 -4.04
C PRO A 19 13.04 11.83 -2.63
N SER A 20 13.26 10.69 -1.99
CA SER A 20 12.77 10.43 -0.62
C SER A 20 13.44 11.35 0.40
N VAL A 21 14.74 11.57 0.26
CA VAL A 21 15.49 12.52 1.11
C VAL A 21 14.99 13.95 0.90
N LEU A 22 14.80 14.37 -0.36
CA LEU A 22 14.26 15.70 -0.67
C LEU A 22 12.87 15.90 -0.09
N LEU A 23 11.98 14.92 -0.24
CA LEU A 23 10.65 14.96 0.34
C LEU A 23 10.70 14.99 1.87
N GLY A 24 11.58 14.22 2.51
CA GLY A 24 11.78 14.27 3.95
C GLY A 24 12.21 15.67 4.44
N ILE A 25 13.15 16.29 3.75
CA ILE A 25 13.58 17.67 4.05
C ILE A 25 12.42 18.66 3.83
N MET A 26 11.67 18.52 2.72
CA MET A 26 10.53 19.39 2.42
C MET A 26 9.44 19.25 3.51
N VAL A 27 9.09 18.05 3.92
CA VAL A 27 8.12 17.78 4.99
C VAL A 27 8.57 18.43 6.31
N TRP A 28 9.86 18.32 6.65
CA TRP A 28 10.42 18.93 7.86
C TRP A 28 10.20 20.43 7.93
N PHE A 29 10.29 21.13 6.82
CA PHE A 29 10.15 22.58 6.77
C PHE A 29 8.72 23.07 6.49
N TRP A 30 7.90 22.26 5.83
CA TRP A 30 6.58 22.67 5.37
C TRP A 30 5.41 22.08 6.16
N LEU A 31 5.59 20.95 6.78
CA LEU A 31 4.52 20.30 7.51
C LEU A 31 4.47 20.83 8.95
N ASP A 32 3.36 21.49 9.30
CA ASP A 32 3.11 21.93 10.67
C ASP A 32 2.67 20.76 11.55
N ASP A 33 3.17 20.68 12.80
CA ASP A 33 2.90 19.59 13.75
C ASP A 33 1.42 19.49 14.18
N SER A 34 0.66 20.58 14.02
CA SER A 34 -0.73 20.64 14.45
C SER A 34 -1.54 21.63 13.64
N PRO A 35 -2.85 21.41 13.47
CA PRO A 35 -3.72 22.37 12.77
C PRO A 35 -3.68 23.78 13.32
N SER A 36 -3.49 23.92 14.63
CA SER A 36 -3.39 25.21 15.29
C SER A 36 -2.18 26.04 14.84
N LYS A 37 -1.07 25.39 14.48
CA LYS A 37 0.16 26.02 13.99
C LYS A 37 0.15 26.25 12.48
N ALA A 38 -0.71 25.57 11.73
CA ALA A 38 -0.75 25.65 10.29
C ALA A 38 -1.00 27.06 9.79
N LYS A 39 -0.04 27.62 9.03
CA LYS A 39 -0.10 28.99 8.55
C LYS A 39 -1.04 29.19 7.35
N TRP A 40 -1.35 28.12 6.65
CA TRP A 40 -2.19 28.08 5.45
C TRP A 40 -3.68 27.91 5.76
N LEU A 41 -4.07 27.65 7.03
CA LEU A 41 -5.45 27.59 7.48
C LEU A 41 -5.90 28.92 8.07
N THR A 42 -7.10 29.35 7.73
CA THR A 42 -7.77 30.51 8.34
C THR A 42 -8.15 30.22 9.81
N ALA A 43 -8.42 31.25 10.58
CA ALA A 43 -8.81 31.06 11.98
C ALA A 43 -10.11 30.27 12.14
N GLU A 44 -11.06 30.43 11.22
CA GLU A 44 -12.34 29.70 11.21
C GLU A 44 -12.15 28.22 10.87
N GLU A 45 -11.32 27.90 9.87
CA GLU A 45 -10.99 26.54 9.48
C GLU A 45 -10.25 25.79 10.61
N LYS A 46 -9.32 26.45 11.28
CA LYS A 46 -8.63 25.89 12.46
C LYS A 46 -9.60 25.52 13.55
N LYS A 47 -10.55 26.40 13.86
CA LYS A 47 -11.57 26.16 14.87
C LYS A 47 -12.47 25.00 14.50
N CYS A 48 -12.98 24.99 13.27
CA CYS A 48 -13.81 23.89 12.74
C CYS A 48 -13.09 22.55 12.79
N LEU A 49 -11.82 22.52 12.36
CA LEU A 49 -11.02 21.28 12.37
C LEU A 49 -10.74 20.81 13.80
N GLN A 50 -10.48 21.75 14.72
CA GLN A 50 -10.28 21.41 16.13
C GLN A 50 -11.56 20.82 16.76
N GLU A 51 -12.72 21.41 16.49
CA GLU A 51 -14.01 20.93 16.96
C GLU A 51 -14.32 19.52 16.38
N MET A 52 -14.02 19.28 15.10
CA MET A 52 -14.15 17.95 14.49
C MET A 52 -13.24 16.92 15.19
N MET A 53 -11.98 17.24 15.42
CA MET A 53 -11.04 16.36 16.12
C MET A 53 -11.44 16.07 17.56
N ASP A 54 -11.95 17.06 18.26
CA ASP A 54 -12.41 16.89 19.65
C ASP A 54 -13.70 16.06 19.71
N ASN A 55 -14.61 16.22 18.74
CA ASN A 55 -15.79 15.39 18.61
C ASN A 55 -15.47 13.93 18.27
N ASP A 56 -14.52 13.70 17.36
CA ASP A 56 -14.02 12.35 17.06
C ASP A 56 -13.38 11.69 18.29
N ARG A 57 -12.61 12.44 19.07
CA ARG A 57 -12.05 11.95 20.34
C ARG A 57 -13.14 11.57 21.34
N LEU A 58 -14.20 12.36 21.43
CA LEU A 58 -15.34 12.06 22.32
C LEU A 58 -16.10 10.80 21.85
N THR A 59 -16.28 10.59 20.56
CA THR A 59 -16.91 9.39 20.01
C THR A 59 -16.05 8.14 20.20
N LEU A 60 -14.72 8.26 20.13
CA LEU A 60 -13.79 7.16 20.38
C LEU A 60 -13.64 6.82 21.87
N VAL A 61 -13.92 7.78 22.76
CA VAL A 61 -13.85 7.60 24.23
C VAL A 61 -15.15 7.05 24.81
N GLN A 62 -16.25 6.97 24.03
CA GLN A 62 -17.51 6.33 24.43
C GLN A 62 -17.78 5.00 23.68
N PRO A 63 -17.08 3.92 23.98
CA PRO A 63 -17.73 2.61 23.95
C PRO A 63 -18.44 2.48 25.32
N GLU A 64 -19.70 2.07 25.30
CA GLU A 64 -20.44 1.66 26.49
C GLU A 64 -19.58 0.66 27.28
N GLY A 65 -19.06 1.06 28.42
CA GLY A 65 -18.09 0.31 29.20
C GLY A 65 -16.72 0.97 29.33
N ALA A 66 -16.66 2.28 29.54
CA ALA A 66 -15.40 3.02 29.73
C ALA A 66 -14.54 2.39 30.84
N ILE A 67 -13.63 1.52 30.41
CA ILE A 67 -12.49 1.10 31.23
C ILE A 67 -11.63 2.34 31.37
N SER A 68 -11.52 2.85 32.62
CA SER A 68 -10.75 4.03 32.94
C SER A 68 -9.34 3.95 32.31
N HIS A 69 -8.80 5.07 31.89
CA HIS A 69 -7.45 5.16 31.29
C HIS A 69 -6.36 4.50 32.16
N HIS A 70 -6.55 4.43 33.48
CA HIS A 70 -5.67 3.72 34.41
C HIS A 70 -5.73 2.18 34.26
N ALA A 71 -6.86 1.60 33.85
CA ALA A 71 -6.98 0.16 33.64
C ALA A 71 -6.37 -0.25 32.29
N MET A 72 -6.28 0.66 31.32
CA MET A 72 -5.62 0.42 30.01
C MET A 72 -4.10 0.33 30.16
N GLN A 73 -3.50 1.04 31.10
CA GLN A 73 -2.05 1.09 31.29
C GLN A 73 -1.47 -0.17 31.97
N GLN A 74 -2.31 -1.05 32.54
CA GLN A 74 -1.89 -2.29 33.17
C GLN A 74 -2.17 -3.56 32.35
N ARG A 75 -2.80 -3.46 31.19
CA ARG A 75 -2.97 -4.63 30.33
C ARG A 75 -1.62 -5.01 29.73
N SER A 76 -1.20 -6.24 29.97
CA SER A 76 0.01 -6.80 29.35
C SER A 76 -0.11 -6.66 27.84
N LEU A 77 0.84 -5.96 27.18
CA LEU A 77 0.90 -5.78 25.73
C LEU A 77 0.79 -7.13 25.00
N TRP A 78 1.34 -8.19 25.58
CA TRP A 78 1.24 -9.54 25.04
C TRP A 78 -0.20 -10.05 24.93
N ARG A 79 -1.06 -9.72 25.89
CA ARG A 79 -2.47 -10.12 25.85
C ARG A 79 -3.24 -9.41 24.75
N GLU A 80 -2.92 -8.15 24.47
CA GLU A 80 -3.51 -7.39 23.37
C GLU A 80 -3.04 -7.92 22.00
N VAL A 81 -1.76 -8.23 21.86
CA VAL A 81 -1.18 -8.80 20.63
C VAL A 81 -1.80 -10.15 20.28
N PHE A 82 -2.09 -11.00 21.26
CA PHE A 82 -2.69 -12.32 21.04
C PHE A 82 -4.22 -12.32 21.01
N THR A 83 -4.87 -11.17 20.86
CA THR A 83 -6.30 -11.16 20.57
C THR A 83 -6.60 -11.73 19.20
N PRO A 84 -7.69 -12.52 19.03
CA PRO A 84 -8.02 -13.13 17.74
C PRO A 84 -8.12 -12.15 16.59
N ILE A 85 -8.62 -10.94 16.87
CA ILE A 85 -8.76 -9.86 15.90
C ILE A 85 -7.39 -9.38 15.39
N VAL A 86 -6.43 -9.15 16.29
CA VAL A 86 -5.06 -8.73 15.95
C VAL A 86 -4.35 -9.83 15.15
N LEU A 87 -4.48 -11.08 15.58
CA LEU A 87 -3.89 -12.22 14.87
C LEU A 87 -4.47 -12.36 13.45
N MET A 88 -5.78 -12.16 13.29
CA MET A 88 -6.42 -12.19 11.97
C MET A 88 -5.87 -11.10 11.04
N TYR A 89 -5.78 -9.85 11.53
CA TYR A 89 -5.20 -8.75 10.74
C TYR A 89 -3.72 -8.99 10.45
N THR A 90 -2.96 -9.51 11.40
CA THR A 90 -1.53 -9.84 11.21
C THR A 90 -1.37 -10.91 10.14
N LEU A 91 -2.19 -11.95 10.15
CA LEU A 91 -2.17 -13.01 9.14
C LEU A 91 -2.56 -12.44 7.75
N ALA A 92 -3.60 -11.64 7.68
CA ALA A 92 -4.03 -11.01 6.42
C ALA A 92 -2.91 -10.11 5.86
N TYR A 93 -2.28 -9.30 6.69
CA TYR A 93 -1.17 -8.44 6.29
C TYR A 93 0.07 -9.24 5.88
N PHE A 94 0.36 -10.33 6.59
CA PHE A 94 1.44 -11.25 6.21
C PHE A 94 1.21 -11.86 4.83
N CYS A 95 0.01 -12.36 4.54
CA CYS A 95 -0.33 -12.89 3.21
C CYS A 95 -0.21 -11.82 2.12
N LEU A 96 -0.66 -10.60 2.41
CA LEU A 96 -0.57 -9.48 1.49
C LEU A 96 0.88 -9.13 1.16
N THR A 97 1.73 -8.94 2.17
CA THR A 97 3.15 -8.58 1.97
C THR A 97 3.92 -9.66 1.22
N ASN A 98 3.62 -10.94 1.47
CA ASN A 98 4.18 -12.04 0.68
C ASN A 98 3.77 -11.97 -0.79
N THR A 99 2.50 -11.68 -1.07
CA THR A 99 2.00 -11.53 -2.44
C THR A 99 2.69 -10.35 -3.15
N LEU A 100 2.82 -9.20 -2.49
CA LEU A 100 3.51 -8.03 -3.05
C LEU A 100 4.99 -8.32 -3.33
N SER A 101 5.67 -9.00 -2.41
CA SER A 101 7.06 -9.44 -2.59
C SER A 101 7.19 -10.41 -3.76
N ALA A 102 6.26 -11.36 -3.90
CA ALA A 102 6.24 -12.29 -5.02
C ALA A 102 6.06 -11.55 -6.36
N ILE A 103 5.15 -10.59 -6.46
CA ILE A 103 4.97 -9.76 -7.66
C ILE A 103 6.28 -9.04 -8.01
N SER A 104 6.92 -8.39 -7.03
CA SER A 104 8.15 -7.63 -7.27
C SER A 104 9.32 -8.49 -7.74
N ILE A 105 9.48 -9.68 -7.17
CA ILE A 105 10.63 -10.57 -7.46
C ILE A 105 10.39 -11.39 -8.72
N TRP A 106 9.20 -11.98 -8.84
CA TRP A 106 8.94 -12.98 -9.88
C TRP A 106 8.47 -12.39 -11.21
N THR A 107 7.82 -11.20 -11.21
CA THR A 107 7.36 -10.59 -12.46
C THR A 107 8.47 -10.41 -13.49
N PRO A 108 9.64 -9.83 -13.18
CA PRO A 108 10.72 -9.71 -14.16
C PRO A 108 11.27 -11.05 -14.62
N GLN A 109 11.29 -12.06 -13.72
CA GLN A 109 11.80 -13.41 -14.07
C GLN A 109 10.84 -14.14 -14.99
N ILE A 110 9.54 -14.06 -14.74
CA ILE A 110 8.50 -14.63 -15.62
C ILE A 110 8.52 -13.94 -16.98
N LEU A 111 8.66 -12.62 -17.03
CA LEU A 111 8.75 -11.89 -18.30
C LEU A 111 10.02 -12.25 -19.09
N LYS A 112 11.13 -12.50 -18.40
CA LYS A 112 12.37 -12.95 -19.03
C LYS A 112 12.26 -14.35 -19.62
N SER A 113 11.48 -15.24 -19.02
CA SER A 113 11.26 -16.60 -19.55
C SER A 113 10.43 -16.62 -20.84
N PHE A 114 9.68 -15.56 -21.15
CA PHE A 114 8.94 -15.47 -22.42
C PHE A 114 9.85 -15.33 -23.64
N ASN A 115 10.99 -14.67 -23.48
CA ASN A 115 12.00 -14.55 -24.50
C ASN A 115 13.37 -14.28 -23.86
N GLU A 116 14.20 -15.31 -23.78
CA GLU A 116 15.53 -15.25 -23.17
C GLU A 116 16.47 -14.23 -23.82
N SER A 117 16.23 -13.92 -25.09
CA SER A 117 17.00 -12.93 -25.86
C SER A 117 16.56 -11.48 -25.62
N SER A 118 15.51 -11.26 -24.81
CA SER A 118 15.01 -9.91 -24.54
C SER A 118 16.02 -9.08 -23.74
N SER A 119 16.21 -7.83 -24.13
CA SER A 119 17.03 -6.89 -23.39
C SER A 119 16.42 -6.57 -22.01
N ASN A 120 17.25 -6.21 -21.05
CA ASN A 120 16.76 -5.78 -19.72
C ASN A 120 15.82 -4.56 -19.81
N ILE A 121 16.01 -3.70 -20.79
CA ILE A 121 15.13 -2.55 -21.05
C ILE A 121 13.74 -3.03 -21.47
N THR A 122 13.67 -4.00 -22.38
CA THR A 122 12.39 -4.58 -22.82
C THR A 122 11.64 -5.23 -21.67
N ILE A 123 12.34 -6.00 -20.83
CA ILE A 123 11.77 -6.63 -19.64
C ILE A 123 11.23 -5.57 -18.66
N GLY A 124 12.00 -4.50 -18.42
CA GLY A 124 11.58 -3.40 -17.59
C GLY A 124 10.32 -2.68 -18.12
N LEU A 125 10.23 -2.43 -19.41
CA LEU A 125 9.06 -1.83 -20.04
C LEU A 125 7.82 -2.74 -19.95
N LEU A 126 7.99 -4.05 -20.14
CA LEU A 126 6.90 -5.02 -19.97
C LEU A 126 6.44 -5.11 -18.50
N ALA A 127 7.38 -5.03 -17.55
CA ALA A 127 7.07 -5.01 -16.13
C ALA A 127 6.35 -3.72 -15.68
N ALA A 128 6.44 -2.63 -16.44
CA ALA A 128 5.69 -1.41 -16.17
C ALA A 128 4.18 -1.56 -16.47
N ILE A 129 3.78 -2.46 -17.37
CA ILE A 129 2.37 -2.66 -17.74
C ILE A 129 1.51 -3.06 -16.53
N PRO A 130 1.85 -4.11 -15.75
CA PRO A 130 1.13 -4.43 -14.52
C PRO A 130 1.03 -3.26 -13.55
N GLN A 131 2.08 -2.47 -13.41
CA GLN A 131 2.11 -1.34 -12.48
C GLN A 131 1.17 -0.21 -12.91
N ILE A 132 1.13 0.11 -14.20
CA ILE A 132 0.20 1.11 -14.73
C ILE A 132 -1.25 0.66 -14.52
N CYS A 133 -1.58 -0.59 -14.85
CA CYS A 133 -2.91 -1.15 -14.61
C CYS A 133 -3.27 -1.13 -13.12
N THR A 134 -2.32 -1.42 -12.25
CA THR A 134 -2.48 -1.37 -10.80
C THR A 134 -2.84 0.03 -10.32
N ILE A 135 -2.12 1.07 -10.76
CA ILE A 135 -2.41 2.46 -10.38
C ILE A 135 -3.83 2.85 -10.79
N LEU A 136 -4.22 2.54 -12.03
CA LEU A 136 -5.57 2.82 -12.52
C LEU A 136 -6.65 2.07 -11.73
N GLY A 137 -6.40 0.79 -11.44
CA GLY A 137 -7.28 -0.06 -10.64
C GLY A 137 -7.44 0.46 -9.21
N MET A 138 -6.36 0.85 -8.55
CA MET A 138 -6.38 1.45 -7.21
C MET A 138 -7.21 2.74 -7.17
N ILE A 139 -6.98 3.66 -8.10
CA ILE A 139 -7.71 4.93 -8.15
C ILE A 139 -9.21 4.69 -8.36
N TYR A 140 -9.57 3.79 -9.26
CA TYR A 140 -10.97 3.45 -9.51
C TYR A 140 -11.62 2.81 -8.29
N TRP A 141 -10.95 1.81 -7.69
CA TRP A 141 -11.47 1.03 -6.59
C TRP A 141 -11.59 1.84 -5.29
N SER A 142 -10.59 2.65 -4.98
CA SER A 142 -10.59 3.56 -3.83
C SER A 142 -11.75 4.55 -3.92
N ARG A 143 -11.92 5.23 -5.07
CA ARG A 143 -13.06 6.15 -5.26
C ARG A 143 -14.42 5.47 -5.16
N HIS A 144 -14.52 4.22 -5.62
CA HIS A 144 -15.74 3.45 -5.51
C HIS A 144 -16.03 3.08 -4.05
N SER A 145 -15.02 2.64 -3.30
CA SER A 145 -15.09 2.35 -1.87
C SER A 145 -15.53 3.57 -1.05
N ASP A 146 -14.93 4.72 -1.30
CA ASP A 146 -15.27 5.97 -0.61
C ASP A 146 -16.72 6.41 -0.87
N LYS A 147 -17.21 6.21 -2.09
CA LYS A 147 -18.59 6.57 -2.46
C LYS A 147 -19.62 5.72 -1.74
N TYR A 148 -19.38 4.43 -1.57
CA TYR A 148 -20.34 3.49 -0.98
C TYR A 148 -20.15 3.28 0.52
N GLN A 149 -19.03 3.79 1.11
CA GLN A 149 -18.69 3.67 2.54
C GLN A 149 -18.72 2.23 3.07
N GLU A 150 -18.55 1.24 2.19
CA GLU A 150 -18.59 -0.18 2.50
C GLU A 150 -17.19 -0.81 2.34
N ARG A 151 -16.51 -1.08 3.44
CA ARG A 151 -15.12 -1.53 3.43
C ARG A 151 -14.96 -3.05 3.28
N LYS A 152 -15.92 -3.85 3.78
CA LYS A 152 -15.77 -5.32 3.81
C LYS A 152 -15.69 -5.93 2.41
N HIS A 153 -16.67 -5.63 1.55
CA HIS A 153 -16.69 -6.14 0.18
C HIS A 153 -15.60 -5.51 -0.68
N HIS A 154 -15.27 -4.24 -0.43
CA HIS A 154 -14.22 -3.55 -1.15
C HIS A 154 -12.81 -4.05 -0.82
N THR A 155 -12.61 -4.74 0.29
CA THR A 155 -11.37 -5.46 0.59
C THR A 155 -11.41 -6.91 0.07
N ALA A 156 -12.53 -7.62 0.27
CA ALA A 156 -12.63 -9.03 -0.09
C ALA A 156 -12.62 -9.28 -1.61
N LEU A 157 -13.34 -8.47 -2.40
CA LEU A 157 -13.42 -8.65 -3.85
C LEU A 157 -12.06 -8.50 -4.56
N PRO A 158 -11.24 -7.48 -4.28
CA PRO A 158 -9.91 -7.38 -4.87
C PRO A 158 -9.00 -8.55 -4.50
N PHE A 159 -9.09 -9.08 -3.28
CA PHE A 159 -8.33 -10.29 -2.91
C PHE A 159 -8.75 -11.51 -3.73
N LEU A 160 -10.05 -11.72 -3.95
CA LEU A 160 -10.54 -12.79 -4.82
C LEU A 160 -10.07 -12.58 -6.26
N PHE A 161 -10.08 -11.35 -6.75
CA PHE A 161 -9.57 -10.99 -8.06
C PHE A 161 -8.06 -11.27 -8.19
N ALA A 162 -7.28 -10.95 -7.15
CA ALA A 162 -5.86 -11.28 -7.10
C ALA A 162 -5.61 -12.79 -7.08
N ALA A 163 -6.40 -13.55 -6.30
CA ALA A 163 -6.28 -15.00 -6.22
C ALA A 163 -6.58 -15.66 -7.59
N THR A 164 -7.62 -15.20 -8.29
CA THR A 164 -7.91 -15.69 -9.64
C THR A 164 -6.80 -15.35 -10.63
N GLY A 165 -6.17 -14.18 -10.49
CA GLY A 165 -5.01 -13.79 -11.28
C GLY A 165 -3.83 -14.74 -11.09
N TRP A 166 -3.50 -15.09 -9.85
CA TRP A 166 -2.45 -16.07 -9.55
C TRP A 166 -2.77 -17.46 -10.07
N LEU A 167 -4.01 -17.93 -9.91
CA LEU A 167 -4.43 -19.22 -10.46
C LEU A 167 -4.30 -19.23 -11.99
N LEU A 168 -4.72 -18.17 -12.66
CA LEU A 168 -4.60 -18.05 -14.11
C LEU A 168 -3.13 -18.06 -14.54
N ALA A 169 -2.27 -17.30 -13.86
CA ALA A 169 -0.84 -17.24 -14.19
C ALA A 169 -0.14 -18.59 -13.98
N SER A 170 -0.58 -19.39 -12.99
CA SER A 170 0.01 -20.70 -12.70
C SER A 170 -0.53 -21.84 -13.57
N ALA A 171 -1.71 -21.68 -14.16
CA ALA A 171 -2.40 -22.73 -14.89
C ALA A 171 -2.01 -22.84 -16.38
N THR A 172 -1.14 -21.96 -16.88
CA THR A 172 -0.80 -21.90 -18.30
C THR A 172 0.66 -21.54 -18.54
N ASP A 173 1.22 -22.06 -19.62
CA ASP A 173 2.54 -21.66 -20.14
C ASP A 173 2.47 -20.59 -21.23
N HIS A 174 1.26 -20.11 -21.54
CA HIS A 174 1.08 -19.10 -22.56
C HIS A 174 1.40 -17.70 -22.02
N SER A 175 2.46 -17.07 -22.52
CA SER A 175 3.04 -15.82 -22.03
C SER A 175 2.04 -14.68 -21.86
N LEU A 176 1.12 -14.48 -22.80
CA LEU A 176 0.11 -13.41 -22.70
C LEU A 176 -0.91 -13.66 -21.59
N ILE A 177 -1.30 -14.91 -21.38
CA ILE A 177 -2.25 -15.27 -20.31
C ILE A 177 -1.56 -15.16 -18.94
N GLN A 178 -0.30 -15.56 -18.83
CA GLN A 178 0.50 -15.36 -17.63
C GLN A 178 0.64 -13.87 -17.30
N LEU A 179 0.96 -13.04 -18.27
CA LEU A 179 1.04 -11.58 -18.08
C LEU A 179 -0.30 -11.01 -17.62
N PHE A 180 -1.40 -11.43 -18.22
CA PHE A 180 -2.74 -11.00 -17.80
C PHE A 180 -3.05 -11.44 -16.38
N GLY A 181 -2.71 -12.67 -15.99
CA GLY A 181 -2.82 -13.16 -14.63
C GLY A 181 -2.00 -12.33 -13.62
N ILE A 182 -0.78 -11.94 -13.97
CA ILE A 182 0.07 -11.06 -13.15
C ILE A 182 -0.56 -9.66 -13.01
N VAL A 183 -1.13 -9.10 -14.08
CA VAL A 183 -1.86 -7.82 -14.04
C VAL A 183 -3.04 -7.90 -13.08
N MET A 184 -3.84 -8.97 -13.15
CA MET A 184 -4.95 -9.21 -12.22
C MET A 184 -4.48 -9.35 -10.77
N ALA A 185 -3.43 -10.15 -10.55
CA ALA A 185 -2.86 -10.39 -9.22
C ALA A 185 -2.34 -9.09 -8.59
N SER A 186 -1.58 -8.31 -9.35
CA SER A 186 -1.02 -7.03 -8.90
C SER A 186 -2.13 -6.00 -8.63
N THR A 187 -3.03 -5.79 -9.59
CA THR A 187 -4.14 -4.83 -9.44
C THR A 187 -5.03 -5.17 -8.26
N GLY A 188 -5.41 -6.44 -8.10
CA GLY A 188 -6.23 -6.89 -6.97
C GLY A 188 -5.54 -6.70 -5.62
N SER A 189 -4.27 -7.11 -5.49
CA SER A 189 -3.53 -7.02 -4.23
C SER A 189 -3.36 -5.57 -3.76
N PHE A 190 -2.97 -4.68 -4.66
CA PHE A 190 -2.81 -3.26 -4.32
C PHE A 190 -4.15 -2.54 -4.12
N SER A 191 -5.20 -2.90 -4.87
CA SER A 191 -6.55 -2.33 -4.65
C SER A 191 -7.18 -2.76 -3.33
N ALA A 192 -6.79 -3.91 -2.79
CA ALA A 192 -7.25 -4.36 -1.47
C ALA A 192 -6.62 -3.56 -0.31
N MET A 193 -5.51 -2.86 -0.56
CA MET A 193 -4.84 -1.97 0.41
C MET A 193 -5.39 -0.55 0.40
N ALA A 194 -5.97 -0.12 -0.71
CA ALA A 194 -6.49 1.23 -0.90
C ALA A 194 -7.90 1.40 -0.34
#